data_989ff222fdf320fa483c959e0be09355
#
_entry.id   989ff222fdf320fa483c959e0be09355
#
_cell.length_a   1.000
_cell.length_b   1.000
_cell.length_c   1.000
_cell.angle_alpha   90.00
_cell.angle_beta   90.00
_cell.angle_gamma   90.00
#
_symmetry.space_group_name_H-M   'P 1'
#
loop_
_entity.id
_entity.type
_entity.pdbx_description
1 polymer ?
#
loop_
_entity_poly.entity_id
_entity_poly.type
_entity_poly.pdbx_seq_one_letter_code
_entity_poly.pdbx_strand_id
1 'polypeptide(L)'
;MNDMNSGFVNDLNMILATDFYQLTMGAAYYQYNLENNITEENDIATFELFIRKFPENRNYLIFAGLEQAIQYLLNARFTERTIKFLREKEVFKKIDPSFFDEYLPNFKFNLDVWTMREGNFFFPNEPILRVQGPMFHAQIVETYLLNVINFQSLIASKASRIKNIAPNKVLLEFGTRRSHSPLAGVYAARASYIAGFNGSSNVVADLELGINSSGTMAHSFVQKFDDELDSFDLYYKIYGKNSIFLIDTYDTEKGAQKSCKYGNTIWGVRIDSGDLIDHAKKVRKILDDNGCEKVLIVASSDLNEYKIKEIIDKNAPIDVFGVGTELATSRDDPTIAGVYKLIEYNGEPKIKISEEKVTYPGIKQVHRIYDRNGMFKEDILSLAYEPAPSNSETLLIPIMKDGELITKLPKLDDIQKFYLDNIKKLPKTYKKLEEVDIFELKISEKLRHLTDSLKLKYT
;
A
#
# COMPACT_ATOMS: atom_id res chain seq x y z
N MET A 1 -17.46 -2.90 -34.14
CA MET A 1 -17.02 -2.47 -32.79
C MET A 1 -15.77 -1.64 -33.01
N ASN A 2 -15.78 -0.39 -32.62
CA ASN A 2 -14.60 0.48 -32.76
C ASN A 2 -13.48 -0.12 -31.92
N ASP A 3 -12.38 -0.52 -32.58
CA ASP A 3 -11.08 -0.79 -31.94
C ASP A 3 -10.54 0.50 -31.31
N MET A 4 -11.18 0.96 -30.27
CA MET A 4 -10.52 1.90 -29.34
C MET A 4 -9.43 1.10 -28.65
N ASN A 5 -8.22 1.19 -29.16
CA ASN A 5 -7.02 0.77 -28.43
C ASN A 5 -7.02 1.54 -27.12
N SER A 6 -7.52 0.86 -26.07
CA SER A 6 -7.63 1.48 -24.74
C SER A 6 -6.23 1.65 -24.19
N GLY A 7 -5.24 2.11 -24.60
CA GLY A 7 -3.87 2.32 -24.08
C GLY A 7 -3.61 2.03 -22.58
N PHE A 8 -4.52 1.28 -21.96
CA PHE A 8 -4.56 0.99 -20.53
C PHE A 8 -4.21 -0.46 -20.25
N VAL A 9 -3.60 -0.69 -19.10
CA VAL A 9 -3.35 -2.03 -18.56
C VAL A 9 -4.69 -2.68 -18.21
N ASN A 10 -4.90 -3.91 -18.66
CA ASN A 10 -6.06 -4.74 -18.39
C ASN A 10 -5.64 -6.23 -18.42
N ASP A 11 -6.56 -7.13 -18.16
CA ASP A 11 -6.30 -8.57 -18.07
C ASP A 11 -5.64 -9.17 -19.33
N LEU A 12 -5.84 -8.56 -20.49
CA LEU A 12 -5.28 -9.03 -21.76
C LEU A 12 -3.82 -8.62 -22.01
N ASN A 13 -3.30 -7.67 -21.26
CA ASN A 13 -1.93 -7.16 -21.43
C ASN A 13 -1.16 -6.95 -20.12
N MET A 14 -1.74 -7.31 -18.99
CA MET A 14 -1.16 -7.10 -17.65
C MET A 14 0.25 -7.70 -17.53
N ILE A 15 0.54 -8.82 -18.19
CA ILE A 15 1.87 -9.44 -18.20
C ILE A 15 2.95 -8.52 -18.78
N LEU A 16 2.56 -7.55 -19.64
CA LEU A 16 3.47 -6.55 -20.21
C LEU A 16 3.59 -5.27 -19.35
N ALA A 17 2.94 -5.21 -18.20
CA ALA A 17 3.15 -4.14 -17.21
C ALA A 17 4.49 -4.36 -16.47
N THR A 18 5.56 -4.41 -17.25
CA THR A 18 6.93 -4.68 -16.81
C THR A 18 7.94 -3.82 -17.58
N ASP A 19 9.15 -3.71 -17.06
CA ASP A 19 10.24 -3.04 -17.79
C ASP A 19 10.72 -3.90 -18.96
N PHE A 20 11.09 -3.27 -20.05
CA PHE A 20 11.46 -3.97 -21.29
C PHE A 20 12.64 -4.94 -21.11
N TYR A 21 13.59 -4.60 -20.24
CA TYR A 21 14.75 -5.46 -19.99
C TYR A 21 14.36 -6.81 -19.36
N GLN A 22 13.25 -6.89 -18.64
CA GLN A 22 12.74 -8.15 -18.09
C GLN A 22 12.40 -9.15 -19.20
N LEU A 23 11.79 -8.66 -20.27
CA LEU A 23 11.42 -9.49 -21.42
C LEU A 23 12.65 -9.90 -22.25
N THR A 24 13.60 -9.00 -22.46
CA THR A 24 14.82 -9.31 -23.21
C THR A 24 15.72 -10.27 -22.45
N MET A 25 15.85 -10.13 -21.13
CA MET A 25 16.55 -11.09 -20.28
C MET A 25 15.84 -12.43 -20.27
N GLY A 26 14.49 -12.44 -20.13
CA GLY A 26 13.70 -13.68 -20.14
C GLY A 26 13.87 -14.47 -21.42
N ALA A 27 13.82 -13.79 -22.58
CA ALA A 27 14.09 -14.43 -23.87
C ALA A 27 15.52 -14.96 -23.97
N ALA A 28 16.51 -14.26 -23.41
CA ALA A 28 17.89 -14.71 -23.36
C ALA A 28 18.07 -15.94 -22.44
N TYR A 29 17.37 -15.99 -21.30
CA TYR A 29 17.37 -17.19 -20.44
C TYR A 29 16.75 -18.38 -21.15
N TYR A 30 15.61 -18.20 -21.83
CA TYR A 30 15.00 -19.25 -22.62
C TYR A 30 15.96 -19.80 -23.68
N GLN A 31 16.59 -18.92 -24.47
CA GLN A 31 17.55 -19.28 -25.52
C GLN A 31 18.73 -20.07 -24.94
N TYR A 32 19.31 -19.60 -23.84
CA TYR A 32 20.41 -20.26 -23.16
C TYR A 32 20.01 -21.67 -22.66
N ASN A 33 18.82 -21.77 -22.06
CA ASN A 33 18.31 -23.03 -21.55
C ASN A 33 18.06 -24.05 -22.66
N LEU A 34 17.48 -23.58 -23.78
CA LEU A 34 17.25 -24.40 -24.97
C LEU A 34 18.57 -24.95 -25.54
N GLU A 35 19.58 -24.13 -25.71
CA GLU A 35 20.90 -24.50 -26.26
C GLU A 35 21.66 -25.47 -25.32
N ASN A 36 21.45 -25.42 -24.03
CA ASN A 36 22.14 -26.22 -23.04
C ASN A 36 21.27 -27.38 -22.49
N ASN A 37 20.08 -27.61 -23.02
CA ASN A 37 19.12 -28.62 -22.55
C ASN A 37 18.80 -28.49 -21.04
N ILE A 38 18.67 -27.25 -20.54
CA ILE A 38 18.28 -26.98 -19.16
C ILE A 38 16.75 -26.90 -19.09
N THR A 39 16.15 -27.71 -18.24
CA THR A 39 14.70 -27.66 -17.96
C THR A 39 14.39 -26.62 -16.90
N GLU A 40 13.15 -26.16 -16.81
CA GLU A 40 12.71 -25.20 -15.77
C GLU A 40 12.98 -25.71 -14.34
N GLU A 41 12.92 -27.02 -14.12
CA GLU A 41 13.22 -27.66 -12.83
C GLU A 41 14.71 -27.54 -12.42
N ASN A 42 15.59 -27.31 -13.39
CA ASN A 42 17.02 -27.11 -13.19
C ASN A 42 17.48 -25.66 -13.36
N ASP A 43 16.51 -24.72 -13.39
CA ASP A 43 16.73 -23.28 -13.57
C ASP A 43 16.01 -22.48 -12.47
N ILE A 44 16.21 -22.89 -11.22
CA ILE A 44 15.48 -22.35 -10.07
C ILE A 44 16.20 -21.13 -9.49
N ALA A 45 15.51 -20.01 -9.45
CA ALA A 45 15.97 -18.76 -8.85
C ALA A 45 15.11 -18.35 -7.65
N THR A 46 15.73 -17.78 -6.65
CA THR A 46 15.05 -17.20 -5.48
C THR A 46 15.38 -15.71 -5.39
N PHE A 47 14.32 -14.91 -5.36
CA PHE A 47 14.40 -13.45 -5.20
C PHE A 47 13.71 -13.02 -3.91
N GLU A 48 14.17 -11.91 -3.34
CA GLU A 48 13.51 -11.24 -2.21
C GLU A 48 13.27 -9.78 -2.49
N LEU A 49 12.07 -9.32 -2.04
CA LEU A 49 11.67 -7.92 -2.05
C LEU A 49 11.86 -7.34 -0.64
N PHE A 50 12.59 -6.23 -0.54
CA PHE A 50 12.86 -5.52 0.70
C PHE A 50 13.16 -4.05 0.42
N ILE A 51 13.26 -3.22 1.47
CA ILE A 51 13.77 -1.85 1.38
C ILE A 51 15.13 -1.74 2.06
N ARG A 52 15.96 -0.77 1.63
CA ARG A 52 17.27 -0.51 2.27
C ARG A 52 17.23 0.61 3.30
N LYS A 53 16.35 1.56 3.11
CA LYS A 53 16.16 2.72 3.99
C LYS A 53 14.71 3.15 3.98
N PHE A 54 14.30 3.82 5.03
CA PHE A 54 12.99 4.43 5.07
C PHE A 54 12.88 5.60 4.07
N PRO A 55 11.66 5.90 3.57
CA PRO A 55 11.31 7.23 3.13
C PRO A 55 11.50 8.25 4.25
N GLU A 56 11.65 9.53 3.90
CA GLU A 56 11.76 10.59 4.89
C GLU A 56 10.58 10.60 5.88
N ASN A 57 10.85 10.95 7.12
CA ASN A 57 9.85 11.03 8.18
C ASN A 57 9.08 9.72 8.43
N ARG A 58 9.70 8.58 8.22
CA ARG A 58 9.12 7.25 8.53
C ARG A 58 10.02 6.49 9.51
N ASN A 59 9.42 5.99 10.59
CA ASN A 59 10.09 5.16 11.60
C ASN A 59 9.72 3.68 11.46
N TYR A 60 8.76 3.37 10.60
CA TYR A 60 8.28 2.05 10.24
C TYR A 60 7.48 2.13 8.93
N LEU A 61 7.29 0.99 8.28
CA LEU A 61 6.37 0.85 7.17
C LEU A 61 5.33 -0.24 7.46
N ILE A 62 4.17 -0.11 6.78
CA ILE A 62 3.09 -1.09 6.83
C ILE A 62 3.03 -1.80 5.49
N PHE A 63 3.10 -3.13 5.52
CA PHE A 63 3.01 -3.93 4.32
C PHE A 63 1.58 -3.94 3.77
N ALA A 64 1.42 -3.55 2.52
CA ALA A 64 0.16 -3.54 1.78
C ALA A 64 0.38 -3.80 0.29
N GLY A 65 -0.65 -4.31 -0.40
CA GLY A 65 -0.62 -4.62 -1.84
C GLY A 65 -0.48 -6.10 -2.18
N LEU A 66 -0.51 -6.99 -1.18
CA LEU A 66 -0.34 -8.42 -1.38
C LEU A 66 -1.44 -9.02 -2.26
N GLU A 67 -2.70 -8.67 -2.04
CA GLU A 67 -3.82 -9.21 -2.79
C GLU A 67 -3.67 -8.96 -4.30
N GLN A 68 -3.32 -7.72 -4.70
CA GLN A 68 -3.10 -7.38 -6.11
C GLN A 68 -1.87 -8.09 -6.68
N ALA A 69 -0.81 -8.24 -5.89
CA ALA A 69 0.37 -9.01 -6.28
C ALA A 69 0.00 -10.48 -6.57
N ILE A 70 -0.79 -11.10 -5.72
CA ILE A 70 -1.24 -12.49 -5.89
C ILE A 70 -2.21 -12.61 -7.09
N GLN A 71 -3.15 -11.69 -7.26
CA GLN A 71 -4.03 -11.66 -8.42
C GLN A 71 -3.25 -11.60 -9.74
N TYR A 72 -2.18 -10.80 -9.78
CA TYR A 72 -1.27 -10.76 -10.94
C TYR A 72 -0.62 -12.12 -11.18
N LEU A 73 -0.04 -12.74 -10.17
CA LEU A 73 0.64 -14.05 -10.30
C LEU A 73 -0.33 -15.16 -10.75
N LEU A 74 -1.57 -15.12 -10.31
CA LEU A 74 -2.59 -16.11 -10.69
C LEU A 74 -3.15 -15.90 -12.11
N ASN A 75 -3.26 -14.65 -12.58
CA ASN A 75 -4.06 -14.34 -13.77
C ASN A 75 -3.26 -13.81 -14.97
N ALA A 76 -2.06 -13.20 -14.77
CA ALA A 76 -1.30 -12.63 -15.87
C ALA A 76 -0.81 -13.72 -16.84
N ARG A 77 -1.07 -13.52 -18.15
CA ARG A 77 -0.77 -14.47 -19.23
C ARG A 77 -0.33 -13.70 -20.48
N PHE A 78 0.49 -14.36 -21.30
CA PHE A 78 0.76 -13.90 -22.66
C PHE A 78 -0.43 -14.27 -23.56
N THR A 79 -1.05 -13.27 -24.17
CA THR A 79 -2.12 -13.46 -25.15
C THR A 79 -1.56 -13.50 -26.57
N GLU A 80 -2.30 -14.02 -27.55
CA GLU A 80 -1.88 -13.98 -28.97
C GLU A 80 -1.45 -12.58 -29.41
N ARG A 81 -2.19 -11.54 -28.98
CA ARG A 81 -1.87 -10.15 -29.26
C ARG A 81 -0.51 -9.73 -28.67
N THR A 82 -0.23 -10.08 -27.42
CA THR A 82 1.01 -9.73 -26.76
C THR A 82 2.21 -10.49 -27.33
N ILE A 83 2.01 -11.77 -27.67
CA ILE A 83 3.04 -12.60 -28.33
C ILE A 83 3.38 -12.05 -29.70
N LYS A 84 2.37 -11.75 -30.54
CA LYS A 84 2.55 -11.16 -31.85
C LYS A 84 3.34 -9.83 -31.76
N PHE A 85 2.96 -8.96 -30.82
CA PHE A 85 3.64 -7.69 -30.58
C PHE A 85 5.13 -7.88 -30.21
N LEU A 86 5.46 -8.87 -29.38
CA LEU A 86 6.85 -9.17 -28.99
C LEU A 86 7.63 -9.74 -30.20
N ARG A 87 7.06 -10.70 -30.91
CA ARG A 87 7.68 -11.34 -32.09
C ARG A 87 8.05 -10.35 -33.20
N GLU A 88 7.25 -9.29 -33.38
CA GLU A 88 7.49 -8.26 -34.40
C GLU A 88 8.63 -7.30 -34.04
N LYS A 89 9.12 -7.30 -32.80
CA LYS A 89 10.22 -6.42 -32.40
C LYS A 89 11.57 -6.93 -32.89
N GLU A 90 12.37 -6.03 -33.45
CA GLU A 90 13.69 -6.33 -34.01
C GLU A 90 14.63 -7.05 -33.04
N VAL A 91 14.57 -6.67 -31.75
CA VAL A 91 15.44 -7.23 -30.70
C VAL A 91 15.23 -8.72 -30.46
N PHE A 92 14.05 -9.25 -30.79
CA PHE A 92 13.72 -10.67 -30.58
C PHE A 92 13.91 -11.54 -31.83
N LYS A 93 14.32 -10.99 -32.98
CA LYS A 93 14.42 -11.74 -34.25
C LYS A 93 15.41 -12.91 -34.25
N LYS A 94 16.36 -12.92 -33.30
CA LYS A 94 17.35 -13.98 -33.17
C LYS A 94 16.96 -15.04 -32.13
N ILE A 95 15.84 -14.85 -31.44
CA ILE A 95 15.32 -15.81 -30.47
C ILE A 95 14.65 -16.96 -31.23
N ASP A 96 14.86 -18.16 -30.75
CA ASP A 96 14.27 -19.36 -31.35
C ASP A 96 12.73 -19.21 -31.44
N PRO A 97 12.13 -19.55 -32.58
CA PRO A 97 10.67 -19.43 -32.77
C PRO A 97 9.83 -20.15 -31.72
N SER A 98 10.32 -21.24 -31.14
CA SER A 98 9.64 -22.00 -30.10
C SER A 98 9.31 -21.17 -28.85
N PHE A 99 10.10 -20.11 -28.58
CA PHE A 99 9.79 -19.16 -27.51
C PHE A 99 8.38 -18.54 -27.71
N PHE A 100 8.03 -18.18 -28.95
CA PHE A 100 6.76 -17.55 -29.29
C PHE A 100 5.67 -18.55 -29.65
N ASP A 101 6.04 -19.73 -30.21
CA ASP A 101 5.09 -20.70 -30.71
C ASP A 101 4.67 -21.73 -29.66
N GLU A 102 5.52 -21.98 -28.66
CA GLU A 102 5.31 -23.02 -27.66
C GLU A 102 5.39 -22.46 -26.23
N TYR A 103 6.45 -21.73 -25.88
CA TYR A 103 6.72 -21.33 -24.51
C TYR A 103 5.74 -20.24 -24.02
N LEU A 104 5.69 -19.07 -24.67
CA LEU A 104 4.82 -17.99 -24.24
C LEU A 104 3.30 -18.31 -24.28
N PRO A 105 2.77 -19.06 -25.27
CA PRO A 105 1.36 -19.46 -25.28
C PRO A 105 0.96 -20.34 -24.09
N ASN A 106 1.87 -21.18 -23.60
CA ASN A 106 1.67 -22.07 -22.48
C ASN A 106 2.13 -21.48 -21.14
N PHE A 107 2.67 -20.25 -21.14
CA PHE A 107 3.22 -19.61 -19.96
C PHE A 107 2.15 -19.42 -18.87
N LYS A 108 2.45 -19.97 -17.70
CA LYS A 108 1.72 -19.78 -16.47
C LYS A 108 2.75 -19.69 -15.35
N PHE A 109 2.63 -18.71 -14.48
CA PHE A 109 3.57 -18.61 -13.35
C PHE A 109 3.60 -19.90 -12.53
N ASN A 110 4.77 -20.50 -12.45
CA ASN A 110 5.07 -21.65 -11.59
C ASN A 110 6.01 -21.15 -10.48
N LEU A 111 5.43 -20.57 -9.43
CA LEU A 111 6.17 -19.87 -8.39
C LEU A 111 5.71 -20.28 -7.00
N ASP A 112 6.69 -20.49 -6.13
CA ASP A 112 6.49 -20.54 -4.69
C ASP A 112 6.68 -19.15 -4.10
N VAL A 113 5.76 -18.73 -3.22
CA VAL A 113 5.78 -17.38 -2.62
C VAL A 113 5.64 -17.46 -1.11
N TRP A 114 6.54 -16.79 -0.42
CA TRP A 114 6.47 -16.52 1.02
C TRP A 114 6.36 -15.02 1.23
N THR A 115 5.57 -14.61 2.22
CA THR A 115 5.31 -13.20 2.47
C THR A 115 5.04 -12.93 3.94
N MET A 116 5.30 -11.72 4.39
CA MET A 116 4.70 -11.21 5.63
C MET A 116 3.18 -11.12 5.47
N ARG A 117 2.46 -11.14 6.57
CA ARG A 117 1.01 -10.86 6.56
C ARG A 117 0.77 -9.39 6.19
N GLU A 118 -0.18 -9.12 5.33
CA GLU A 118 -0.58 -7.76 5.00
C GLU A 118 -1.09 -7.04 6.26
N GLY A 119 -0.75 -5.76 6.41
CA GLY A 119 -0.97 -5.02 7.64
C GLY A 119 0.13 -5.15 8.70
N ASN A 120 1.17 -5.96 8.45
CA ASN A 120 2.32 -6.09 9.35
C ASN A 120 3.29 -4.91 9.20
N PHE A 121 4.10 -4.72 10.22
CA PHE A 121 5.19 -3.74 10.26
C PHE A 121 6.44 -4.36 9.66
N PHE A 122 7.20 -3.58 8.90
CA PHE A 122 8.51 -3.98 8.41
C PHE A 122 9.52 -2.83 8.46
N PHE A 123 10.79 -3.20 8.46
CA PHE A 123 11.91 -2.30 8.66
C PHE A 123 12.97 -2.52 7.56
N PRO A 124 13.97 -1.62 7.41
CA PRO A 124 15.00 -1.76 6.38
C PRO A 124 15.76 -3.08 6.46
N ASN A 125 16.04 -3.66 5.28
CA ASN A 125 16.74 -4.93 5.05
C ASN A 125 15.98 -6.21 5.45
N GLU A 126 14.72 -6.09 5.84
CA GLU A 126 13.85 -7.25 6.04
C GLU A 126 13.20 -7.67 4.73
N PRO A 127 13.33 -8.93 4.29
CA PRO A 127 12.52 -9.43 3.18
C PRO A 127 11.04 -9.45 3.60
N ILE A 128 10.19 -8.79 2.81
CA ILE A 128 8.74 -8.76 3.01
C ILE A 128 8.02 -9.76 2.12
N LEU A 129 8.66 -10.14 1.02
CA LEU A 129 8.19 -11.13 0.07
C LEU A 129 9.39 -11.85 -0.54
N ARG A 130 9.28 -13.17 -0.68
CA ARG A 130 10.23 -14.05 -1.37
C ARG A 130 9.51 -14.82 -2.45
N VAL A 131 10.10 -14.87 -3.63
CA VAL A 131 9.60 -15.58 -4.81
C VAL A 131 10.66 -16.58 -5.23
N GLN A 132 10.28 -17.85 -5.44
CA GLN A 132 11.13 -18.91 -5.91
C GLN A 132 10.46 -19.65 -7.07
N GLY A 133 11.21 -19.98 -8.09
CA GLY A 133 10.76 -20.74 -9.25
C GLY A 133 11.68 -20.60 -10.45
N PRO A 134 11.26 -21.02 -11.65
CA PRO A 134 12.07 -20.90 -12.87
C PRO A 134 12.55 -19.47 -13.06
N MET A 135 13.80 -19.28 -13.50
CA MET A 135 14.47 -17.99 -13.54
C MET A 135 13.66 -16.91 -14.27
N PHE A 136 13.09 -17.23 -15.44
CA PHE A 136 12.25 -16.26 -16.17
C PHE A 136 10.98 -15.89 -15.39
N HIS A 137 10.30 -16.87 -14.78
CA HIS A 137 9.09 -16.64 -14.00
C HIS A 137 9.38 -15.73 -12.79
N ALA A 138 10.43 -16.04 -12.04
CA ALA A 138 10.82 -15.28 -10.86
C ALA A 138 11.37 -13.89 -11.19
N GLN A 139 11.94 -13.69 -12.39
CA GLN A 139 12.50 -12.41 -12.81
C GLN A 139 11.45 -11.43 -13.33
N ILE A 140 10.52 -11.87 -14.20
CA ILE A 140 9.60 -10.96 -14.90
C ILE A 140 8.61 -10.24 -13.97
N VAL A 141 8.38 -10.77 -12.79
CA VAL A 141 7.43 -10.23 -11.80
C VAL A 141 7.95 -8.99 -11.06
N GLU A 142 9.25 -8.68 -11.13
CA GLU A 142 9.91 -7.61 -10.37
C GLU A 142 9.16 -6.28 -10.46
N THR A 143 8.95 -5.79 -11.68
CA THR A 143 8.37 -4.46 -11.89
C THR A 143 6.97 -4.34 -11.32
N TYR A 144 6.11 -5.34 -11.57
CA TYR A 144 4.73 -5.30 -11.09
C TYR A 144 4.65 -5.40 -9.57
N LEU A 145 5.40 -6.34 -8.97
CA LEU A 145 5.44 -6.51 -7.52
C LEU A 145 5.93 -5.25 -6.81
N LEU A 146 7.03 -4.67 -7.30
CA LEU A 146 7.57 -3.42 -6.73
C LEU A 146 6.58 -2.28 -6.87
N ASN A 147 5.94 -2.10 -8.03
CA ASN A 147 4.99 -1.01 -8.25
C ASN A 147 3.82 -1.08 -7.26
N VAL A 148 3.18 -2.24 -7.15
CA VAL A 148 1.98 -2.42 -6.33
C VAL A 148 2.30 -2.34 -4.83
N ILE A 149 3.35 -3.03 -4.40
CA ILE A 149 3.72 -3.13 -2.98
C ILE A 149 4.30 -1.80 -2.48
N ASN A 150 5.19 -1.15 -3.24
CA ASN A 150 5.76 0.13 -2.85
C ASN A 150 4.68 1.19 -2.66
N PHE A 151 3.77 1.34 -3.64
CA PHE A 151 2.72 2.35 -3.57
C PHE A 151 1.78 2.12 -2.38
N GLN A 152 1.21 0.91 -2.26
CA GLN A 152 0.24 0.65 -1.21
C GLN A 152 0.88 0.67 0.19
N SER A 153 2.10 0.16 0.34
CA SER A 153 2.81 0.22 1.63
C SER A 153 3.15 1.66 2.03
N LEU A 154 3.49 2.52 1.06
CA LEU A 154 3.73 3.94 1.31
C LEU A 154 2.48 4.65 1.84
N ILE A 155 1.34 4.45 1.15
CA ILE A 155 0.07 5.07 1.55
C ILE A 155 -0.42 4.51 2.90
N ALA A 156 -0.34 3.20 3.13
CA ALA A 156 -0.70 2.59 4.41
C ALA A 156 0.15 3.16 5.56
N SER A 157 1.45 3.34 5.32
CA SER A 157 2.36 3.92 6.32
C SER A 157 2.03 5.38 6.62
N LYS A 158 1.71 6.18 5.61
CA LYS A 158 1.23 7.57 5.77
C LYS A 158 -0.08 7.62 6.55
N ALA A 159 -1.05 6.76 6.19
CA ALA A 159 -2.32 6.64 6.89
C ALA A 159 -2.15 6.23 8.36
N SER A 160 -1.23 5.30 8.63
CA SER A 160 -0.90 4.86 9.99
C SER A 160 -0.40 6.00 10.87
N ARG A 161 0.43 6.91 10.35
CA ARG A 161 0.90 8.11 11.06
C ARG A 161 -0.27 9.01 11.46
N ILE A 162 -1.20 9.24 10.53
CA ILE A 162 -2.42 10.03 10.79
C ILE A 162 -3.29 9.34 11.84
N LYS A 163 -3.49 8.02 11.72
CA LYS A 163 -4.27 7.24 12.70
C LYS A 163 -3.68 7.28 14.10
N ASN A 164 -2.36 7.26 14.21
CA ASN A 164 -1.68 7.35 15.52
C ASN A 164 -1.89 8.72 16.19
N ILE A 165 -1.96 9.81 15.42
CA ILE A 165 -2.22 11.15 15.95
C ILE A 165 -3.68 11.32 16.34
N ALA A 166 -4.61 10.73 15.58
CA ALA A 166 -6.04 10.88 15.76
C ALA A 166 -6.75 9.52 16.05
N PRO A 167 -6.34 8.75 17.08
CA PRO A 167 -6.78 7.37 17.28
C PRO A 167 -8.29 7.24 17.49
N ASN A 168 -8.92 8.25 18.08
CA ASN A 168 -10.34 8.25 18.44
C ASN A 168 -11.21 9.07 17.48
N LYS A 169 -10.63 9.59 16.40
CA LYS A 169 -11.37 10.37 15.40
C LYS A 169 -11.78 9.51 14.20
N VAL A 170 -12.85 9.90 13.54
CA VAL A 170 -13.23 9.31 12.26
C VAL A 170 -12.30 9.86 11.18
N LEU A 171 -11.66 8.97 10.44
CA LEU A 171 -10.72 9.30 9.37
C LEU A 171 -11.26 8.79 8.04
N LEU A 172 -11.35 9.68 7.05
CA LEU A 172 -11.86 9.38 5.72
C LEU A 172 -10.81 9.73 4.66
N GLU A 173 -10.60 8.82 3.71
CA GLU A 173 -9.72 9.07 2.57
C GLU A 173 -10.50 9.85 1.48
N PHE A 174 -10.09 11.06 1.17
CA PHE A 174 -10.74 11.99 0.22
C PHE A 174 -9.85 12.38 -0.96
N GLY A 175 -8.85 11.53 -1.27
CA GLY A 175 -7.82 11.82 -2.26
C GLY A 175 -8.09 11.33 -3.68
N THR A 176 -9.18 10.60 -3.96
CA THR A 176 -9.42 9.95 -5.26
C THR A 176 -9.16 10.86 -6.47
N ARG A 177 -9.70 12.10 -6.47
CA ARG A 177 -9.52 13.06 -7.57
C ARG A 177 -8.11 13.66 -7.68
N ARG A 178 -7.23 13.41 -6.71
CA ARG A 178 -5.85 13.90 -6.62
C ARG A 178 -4.82 12.78 -6.78
N SER A 179 -5.27 11.54 -6.77
CA SER A 179 -4.42 10.38 -7.02
C SER A 179 -3.86 10.39 -8.44
N HIS A 180 -2.69 9.76 -8.65
CA HIS A 180 -1.96 9.81 -9.92
C HIS A 180 -2.67 9.06 -11.07
N SER A 181 -3.65 8.20 -10.73
CA SER A 181 -4.56 7.55 -11.68
C SER A 181 -5.85 7.12 -10.97
N PRO A 182 -6.94 6.79 -11.70
CA PRO A 182 -8.15 6.23 -11.08
C PRO A 182 -7.87 4.98 -10.25
N LEU A 183 -7.02 4.07 -10.74
CA LEU A 183 -6.65 2.85 -10.02
C LEU A 183 -5.81 3.17 -8.77
N ALA A 184 -4.90 4.13 -8.85
CA ALA A 184 -4.16 4.61 -7.67
C ALA A 184 -5.10 5.16 -6.58
N GLY A 185 -6.25 5.76 -6.95
CA GLY A 185 -7.28 6.17 -6.01
C GLY A 185 -7.93 5.01 -5.27
N VAL A 186 -8.20 3.90 -5.97
CA VAL A 186 -8.73 2.66 -5.36
C VAL A 186 -7.70 2.06 -4.40
N TYR A 187 -6.44 1.97 -4.83
CA TYR A 187 -5.35 1.44 -3.99
C TYR A 187 -5.06 2.33 -2.78
N ALA A 188 -5.18 3.66 -2.92
CA ALA A 188 -5.05 4.58 -1.80
C ALA A 188 -6.16 4.39 -0.77
N ALA A 189 -7.41 4.20 -1.20
CA ALA A 189 -8.53 3.88 -0.32
C ALA A 189 -8.28 2.56 0.44
N ARG A 190 -7.87 1.50 -0.28
CA ARG A 190 -7.55 0.20 0.31
C ARG A 190 -6.43 0.29 1.36
N ALA A 191 -5.31 0.89 0.99
CA ALA A 191 -4.14 1.03 1.86
C ALA A 191 -4.45 1.87 3.11
N SER A 192 -5.23 2.94 2.97
CA SER A 192 -5.67 3.76 4.08
C SER A 192 -6.61 3.00 5.02
N TYR A 193 -7.52 2.19 4.46
CA TYR A 193 -8.41 1.35 5.24
C TYR A 193 -7.63 0.31 6.06
N ILE A 194 -6.66 -0.37 5.47
CA ILE A 194 -5.75 -1.29 6.19
C ILE A 194 -5.14 -0.60 7.41
N ALA A 195 -4.71 0.64 7.27
CA ALA A 195 -4.08 1.43 8.34
C ALA A 195 -5.09 2.13 9.29
N GLY A 196 -6.35 1.69 9.33
CA GLY A 196 -7.34 2.08 10.31
C GLY A 196 -8.18 3.31 9.97
N PHE A 197 -8.26 3.72 8.69
CA PHE A 197 -9.26 4.67 8.22
C PHE A 197 -10.64 4.02 8.20
N ASN A 198 -11.68 4.83 8.38
CA ASN A 198 -13.06 4.37 8.54
C ASN A 198 -13.82 4.23 7.21
N GLY A 199 -13.31 4.85 6.13
CA GLY A 199 -13.94 4.83 4.82
C GLY A 199 -13.19 5.71 3.82
N SER A 200 -13.74 5.81 2.61
CA SER A 200 -13.17 6.61 1.52
C SER A 200 -14.27 7.32 0.74
N SER A 201 -13.92 8.31 -0.07
CA SER A 201 -14.82 8.88 -1.09
C SER A 201 -14.86 8.07 -2.39
N ASN A 202 -14.10 6.99 -2.48
CA ASN A 202 -13.94 6.18 -3.68
C ASN A 202 -15.06 5.13 -3.80
N VAL A 203 -15.98 5.33 -4.74
CA VAL A 203 -17.14 4.45 -4.92
C VAL A 203 -16.73 3.07 -5.48
N VAL A 204 -15.66 2.98 -6.27
CA VAL A 204 -15.15 1.68 -6.75
C VAL A 204 -14.57 0.88 -5.58
N ALA A 205 -13.92 1.54 -4.64
CA ALA A 205 -13.41 0.87 -3.44
C ALA A 205 -14.55 0.34 -2.53
N ASP A 206 -15.71 0.99 -2.52
CA ASP A 206 -16.90 0.47 -1.85
C ASP A 206 -17.43 -0.78 -2.57
N LEU A 207 -17.66 -0.67 -3.88
CA LEU A 207 -18.21 -1.75 -4.69
C LEU A 207 -17.35 -3.03 -4.66
N GLU A 208 -16.04 -2.87 -4.84
CA GLU A 208 -15.13 -4.00 -5.06
C GLU A 208 -14.48 -4.51 -3.76
N LEU A 209 -14.32 -3.64 -2.76
CA LEU A 209 -13.57 -3.94 -1.54
C LEU A 209 -14.42 -3.84 -0.26
N GLY A 210 -15.66 -3.37 -0.35
CA GLY A 210 -16.56 -3.19 0.79
C GLY A 210 -16.14 -2.04 1.73
N ILE A 211 -15.32 -1.09 1.26
CA ILE A 211 -14.93 0.09 2.03
C ILE A 211 -16.04 1.12 1.94
N ASN A 212 -16.71 1.41 3.05
CA ASN A 212 -17.84 2.35 3.05
C ASN A 212 -17.49 3.66 2.36
N SER A 213 -18.25 3.99 1.29
CA SER A 213 -18.15 5.27 0.64
C SER A 213 -18.77 6.36 1.50
N SER A 214 -18.04 7.45 1.67
CA SER A 214 -18.46 8.59 2.45
C SER A 214 -18.22 9.88 1.66
N GLY A 215 -19.16 10.78 1.74
CA GLY A 215 -19.08 12.06 1.04
C GLY A 215 -20.07 13.06 1.61
N THR A 216 -19.93 14.28 1.13
CA THR A 216 -20.83 15.40 1.45
C THR A 216 -21.25 16.07 0.16
N MET A 217 -21.66 17.32 0.21
CA MET A 217 -21.91 18.14 -0.98
C MET A 217 -20.66 18.92 -1.38
N ALA A 218 -20.62 19.41 -2.62
CA ALA A 218 -19.60 20.35 -3.11
C ALA A 218 -20.13 21.79 -3.05
N HIS A 219 -19.22 22.78 -3.09
CA HIS A 219 -19.61 24.20 -3.18
C HIS A 219 -20.52 24.48 -4.37
N SER A 220 -20.31 23.82 -5.52
CA SER A 220 -21.16 23.96 -6.71
C SER A 220 -22.61 23.53 -6.48
N PHE A 221 -22.86 22.58 -5.55
CA PHE A 221 -24.21 22.22 -5.17
C PHE A 221 -24.91 23.37 -4.44
N VAL A 222 -24.21 24.01 -3.48
CA VAL A 222 -24.72 25.18 -2.76
C VAL A 222 -24.93 26.34 -3.72
N GLN A 223 -23.95 26.61 -4.58
CA GLN A 223 -23.99 27.72 -5.57
C GLN A 223 -25.09 27.59 -6.64
N LYS A 224 -25.69 26.42 -6.80
CA LYS A 224 -26.82 26.22 -7.72
C LYS A 224 -28.06 26.94 -7.27
N PHE A 225 -28.18 27.27 -5.99
CA PHE A 225 -29.35 27.90 -5.38
C PHE A 225 -29.08 29.36 -5.08
N ASP A 226 -30.12 30.20 -5.14
CA ASP A 226 -30.02 31.61 -4.81
C ASP A 226 -29.79 31.86 -3.31
N ASP A 227 -30.38 31.01 -2.45
CA ASP A 227 -30.08 30.96 -1.02
C ASP A 227 -29.44 29.61 -0.64
N GLU A 228 -28.35 29.67 0.12
CA GLU A 228 -27.66 28.50 0.67
C GLU A 228 -28.62 27.59 1.46
N LEU A 229 -29.61 28.18 2.15
CA LEU A 229 -30.58 27.42 2.92
C LEU A 229 -31.44 26.50 2.04
N ASP A 230 -31.79 26.93 0.81
CA ASP A 230 -32.56 26.10 -0.14
C ASP A 230 -31.77 24.84 -0.52
N SER A 231 -30.45 24.95 -0.62
CA SER A 231 -29.59 23.78 -0.85
C SER A 231 -29.64 22.81 0.31
N PHE A 232 -29.59 23.30 1.55
CA PHE A 232 -29.68 22.49 2.76
C PHE A 232 -31.06 21.84 2.90
N ASP A 233 -32.15 22.58 2.62
CA ASP A 233 -33.53 22.08 2.65
C ASP A 233 -33.70 20.90 1.67
N LEU A 234 -33.24 21.07 0.42
CA LEU A 234 -33.31 19.98 -0.57
C LEU A 234 -32.48 18.76 -0.13
N TYR A 235 -31.23 18.99 0.32
CA TYR A 235 -30.35 17.89 0.72
C TYR A 235 -30.92 17.13 1.91
N TYR A 236 -31.41 17.85 2.92
CA TYR A 236 -32.06 17.24 4.08
C TYR A 236 -33.34 16.47 3.71
N LYS A 237 -34.17 17.02 2.84
CA LYS A 237 -35.38 16.35 2.37
C LYS A 237 -35.09 14.97 1.76
N ILE A 238 -33.93 14.83 1.10
CA ILE A 238 -33.53 13.59 0.42
C ILE A 238 -32.80 12.64 1.35
N TYR A 239 -31.81 13.13 2.11
CA TYR A 239 -30.86 12.31 2.88
C TYR A 239 -31.14 12.28 4.41
N GLY A 240 -31.98 13.19 4.92
CA GLY A 240 -32.38 13.22 6.32
C GLY A 240 -31.20 13.23 7.28
N LYS A 241 -31.20 12.27 8.19
CA LYS A 241 -30.15 12.12 9.22
C LYS A 241 -28.74 11.87 8.70
N ASN A 242 -28.58 11.53 7.43
CA ASN A 242 -27.26 11.30 6.81
C ASN A 242 -26.69 12.60 6.19
N SER A 243 -27.40 13.74 6.32
CA SER A 243 -26.96 15.01 5.75
C SER A 243 -25.72 15.54 6.45
N ILE A 244 -24.74 15.96 5.63
CA ILE A 244 -23.58 16.73 6.05
C ILE A 244 -23.55 17.98 5.18
N PHE A 245 -23.76 19.14 5.79
CA PHE A 245 -23.81 20.41 5.07
C PHE A 245 -22.42 21.03 4.96
N LEU A 246 -22.07 21.50 3.77
CA LEU A 246 -20.88 22.29 3.52
C LEU A 246 -21.22 23.76 3.83
N ILE A 247 -20.65 24.30 4.92
CA ILE A 247 -21.10 25.57 5.51
C ILE A 247 -20.19 26.77 5.20
N ASP A 248 -19.10 26.57 4.50
CA ASP A 248 -18.10 27.59 4.19
C ASP A 248 -18.09 28.02 2.72
N THR A 249 -19.25 27.89 2.02
CA THR A 249 -19.38 28.35 0.64
C THR A 249 -19.33 29.88 0.56
N TYR A 250 -19.91 30.57 1.51
CA TYR A 250 -19.97 32.06 1.55
C TYR A 250 -19.45 32.60 2.88
N ASP A 251 -20.03 32.18 4.00
CA ASP A 251 -19.70 32.64 5.35
C ASP A 251 -19.92 31.49 6.32
N THR A 252 -18.83 30.99 6.90
CA THR A 252 -18.83 29.76 7.73
C THR A 252 -19.76 29.88 8.95
N GLU A 253 -19.77 31.05 9.62
CA GLU A 253 -20.60 31.26 10.82
C GLU A 253 -22.08 31.34 10.46
N LYS A 254 -22.43 32.06 9.36
CA LYS A 254 -23.80 32.10 8.86
C LYS A 254 -24.29 30.75 8.35
N GLY A 255 -23.45 30.00 7.65
CA GLY A 255 -23.74 28.63 7.23
C GLY A 255 -24.01 27.71 8.41
N ALA A 256 -23.19 27.79 9.48
CA ALA A 256 -23.43 27.08 10.73
C ALA A 256 -24.76 27.47 11.37
N GLN A 257 -25.08 28.78 11.45
CA GLN A 257 -26.37 29.30 11.97
C GLN A 257 -27.57 28.75 11.17
N LYS A 258 -27.47 28.72 9.84
CA LYS A 258 -28.53 28.17 8.97
C LYS A 258 -28.71 26.67 9.18
N SER A 259 -27.63 25.92 9.42
CA SER A 259 -27.68 24.46 9.69
C SER A 259 -28.43 24.13 10.97
N CYS A 260 -28.48 25.02 11.94
CA CYS A 260 -29.19 24.81 13.21
C CYS A 260 -30.73 24.67 13.03
N LYS A 261 -31.29 25.07 11.89
CA LYS A 261 -32.72 24.82 11.53
C LYS A 261 -33.08 23.32 11.66
N TYR A 262 -32.15 22.43 11.45
CA TYR A 262 -32.38 20.97 11.47
C TYR A 262 -32.07 20.32 12.82
N GLY A 263 -31.55 21.08 13.77
CA GLY A 263 -31.22 20.59 15.11
C GLY A 263 -30.26 19.42 15.08
N ASN A 264 -30.40 18.50 16.03
CA ASN A 264 -29.59 17.27 16.14
C ASN A 264 -30.02 16.16 15.16
N THR A 265 -30.77 16.48 14.09
CA THR A 265 -31.24 15.46 13.13
C THR A 265 -30.34 15.28 11.92
N ILE A 266 -29.33 16.13 11.73
CA ILE A 266 -28.30 15.97 10.71
C ILE A 266 -27.07 15.29 11.30
N TRP A 267 -26.26 14.66 10.43
CA TRP A 267 -25.04 13.98 10.88
C TRP A 267 -23.93 14.99 11.21
N GLY A 268 -23.77 16.03 10.40
CA GLY A 268 -22.71 16.99 10.65
C GLY A 268 -22.71 18.21 9.71
N VAL A 269 -21.74 19.07 9.95
CA VAL A 269 -21.36 20.19 9.09
C VAL A 269 -19.90 20.06 8.68
N ARG A 270 -19.52 20.50 7.46
CA ARG A 270 -18.17 20.44 6.94
C ARG A 270 -17.58 21.81 6.71
N ILE A 271 -16.32 21.96 7.14
CA ILE A 271 -15.46 23.11 6.92
C ILE A 271 -14.31 22.66 6.00
N ASP A 272 -14.12 23.31 4.85
CA ASP A 272 -13.16 22.95 3.81
C ASP A 272 -12.07 24.02 3.58
N SER A 273 -12.13 25.15 4.27
CA SER A 273 -11.25 26.30 4.03
C SER A 273 -11.01 27.15 5.27
N GLY A 274 -10.02 28.06 5.18
CA GLY A 274 -9.70 29.02 6.23
C GLY A 274 -8.93 28.43 7.40
N ASP A 275 -8.95 29.12 8.54
CA ASP A 275 -8.39 28.64 9.81
C ASP A 275 -9.34 27.62 10.45
N LEU A 276 -9.06 26.34 10.21
CA LEU A 276 -9.91 25.25 10.68
C LEU A 276 -10.05 25.24 12.21
N ILE A 277 -9.05 25.71 12.95
CA ILE A 277 -9.07 25.73 14.42
C ILE A 277 -10.02 26.81 14.91
N ASP A 278 -9.90 28.02 14.39
CA ASP A 278 -10.76 29.14 14.74
C ASP A 278 -12.21 28.87 14.30
N HIS A 279 -12.40 28.46 13.04
CA HIS A 279 -13.73 28.14 12.52
C HIS A 279 -14.41 27.01 13.30
N ALA A 280 -13.71 25.91 13.61
CA ALA A 280 -14.30 24.82 14.38
C ALA A 280 -14.78 25.25 15.77
N LYS A 281 -14.00 26.10 16.47
CA LYS A 281 -14.39 26.64 17.78
C LYS A 281 -15.63 27.55 17.69
N LYS A 282 -15.70 28.43 16.69
CA LYS A 282 -16.85 29.31 16.48
C LYS A 282 -18.09 28.48 16.08
N VAL A 283 -17.93 27.54 15.12
CA VAL A 283 -19.03 26.68 14.67
C VAL A 283 -19.57 25.83 15.82
N ARG A 284 -18.71 25.24 16.65
CA ARG A 284 -19.15 24.47 17.80
C ARG A 284 -19.96 25.31 18.78
N LYS A 285 -19.49 26.55 19.06
CA LYS A 285 -20.24 27.46 19.91
C LYS A 285 -21.60 27.81 19.32
N ILE A 286 -21.70 28.09 18.02
CA ILE A 286 -22.97 28.40 17.35
C ILE A 286 -23.91 27.18 17.46
N LEU A 287 -23.41 25.98 17.19
CA LEU A 287 -24.20 24.76 17.25
C LEU A 287 -24.72 24.50 18.68
N ASP A 288 -23.86 24.66 19.70
CA ASP A 288 -24.22 24.45 21.10
C ASP A 288 -25.23 25.49 21.60
N ASP A 289 -25.02 26.77 21.29
CA ASP A 289 -25.92 27.86 21.66
C ASP A 289 -27.34 27.70 21.04
N ASN A 290 -27.48 26.89 19.99
CA ASN A 290 -28.74 26.59 19.31
C ASN A 290 -29.27 25.17 19.54
N GLY A 291 -28.75 24.43 20.54
CA GLY A 291 -29.23 23.10 20.89
C GLY A 291 -28.87 21.99 19.89
N CYS A 292 -27.74 22.16 19.16
CA CYS A 292 -27.25 21.23 18.14
C CYS A 292 -25.96 20.52 18.57
N GLU A 293 -25.82 20.15 19.84
CA GLU A 293 -24.60 19.62 20.45
C GLU A 293 -24.15 18.28 19.84
N LYS A 294 -25.07 17.50 19.24
CA LYS A 294 -24.79 16.20 18.63
C LYS A 294 -24.34 16.29 17.17
N VAL A 295 -24.42 17.47 16.55
CA VAL A 295 -23.99 17.68 15.17
C VAL A 295 -22.47 17.64 15.11
N LEU A 296 -21.90 16.73 14.32
CA LEU A 296 -20.46 16.55 14.19
C LEU A 296 -19.84 17.63 13.31
N ILE A 297 -18.57 17.97 13.57
CA ILE A 297 -17.79 18.87 12.74
C ILE A 297 -16.78 18.05 11.92
N VAL A 298 -16.89 18.15 10.61
CA VAL A 298 -16.01 17.52 9.63
C VAL A 298 -15.04 18.57 9.11
N ALA A 299 -13.75 18.30 9.16
CA ALA A 299 -12.73 19.13 8.53
C ALA A 299 -12.12 18.43 7.32
N SER A 300 -11.92 19.17 6.25
CA SER A 300 -11.14 18.80 5.09
C SER A 300 -10.27 20.00 4.67
N SER A 301 -9.47 19.93 3.61
CA SER A 301 -8.51 20.95 3.19
C SER A 301 -7.07 20.69 3.57
N ASP A 302 -6.29 20.18 2.62
CA ASP A 302 -4.82 19.99 2.71
C ASP A 302 -4.32 19.44 4.06
N LEU A 303 -5.10 18.54 4.65
CA LEU A 303 -4.80 17.91 5.93
C LEU A 303 -3.67 16.88 5.77
N ASN A 304 -2.73 16.92 6.71
CA ASN A 304 -1.70 15.91 6.92
C ASN A 304 -1.53 15.64 8.43
N GLU A 305 -0.65 14.72 8.80
CA GLU A 305 -0.41 14.35 10.19
C GLU A 305 0.00 15.54 11.07
N TYR A 306 0.75 16.50 10.56
CA TYR A 306 1.23 17.66 11.33
C TYR A 306 0.11 18.65 11.61
N LYS A 307 -0.70 18.98 10.58
CA LYS A 307 -1.88 19.84 10.75
C LYS A 307 -2.93 19.20 11.67
N ILE A 308 -3.17 17.90 11.51
CA ILE A 308 -4.11 17.16 12.39
C ILE A 308 -3.59 17.17 13.82
N LYS A 309 -2.27 16.98 14.03
CA LYS A 309 -1.67 17.09 15.36
C LYS A 309 -1.88 18.48 15.96
N GLU A 310 -1.63 19.54 15.21
CA GLU A 310 -1.86 20.94 15.66
C GLU A 310 -3.33 21.16 16.06
N ILE A 311 -4.27 20.70 15.24
CA ILE A 311 -5.72 20.80 15.50
C ILE A 311 -6.08 20.12 16.83
N ILE A 312 -5.55 18.92 17.06
CA ILE A 312 -5.78 18.14 18.28
C ILE A 312 -5.11 18.80 19.50
N ASP A 313 -3.87 19.20 19.38
CA ASP A 313 -3.12 19.86 20.47
C ASP A 313 -3.78 21.17 20.93
N LYS A 314 -4.41 21.92 19.99
CA LYS A 314 -5.19 23.14 20.27
C LYS A 314 -6.63 22.87 20.70
N ASN A 315 -6.99 21.61 20.92
CA ASN A 315 -8.34 21.18 21.33
C ASN A 315 -9.46 21.74 20.44
N ALA A 316 -9.24 21.81 19.12
CA ALA A 316 -10.30 22.20 18.21
C ALA A 316 -11.37 21.08 18.13
N PRO A 317 -12.66 21.41 18.21
CA PRO A 317 -13.75 20.46 18.31
C PRO A 317 -14.10 19.85 16.94
N ILE A 318 -13.15 19.19 16.30
CA ILE A 318 -13.30 18.47 15.03
C ILE A 318 -13.43 16.98 15.34
N ASP A 319 -14.46 16.35 14.80
CA ASP A 319 -14.79 14.94 15.03
C ASP A 319 -14.33 14.04 13.90
N VAL A 320 -14.29 14.58 12.67
CA VAL A 320 -14.00 13.82 11.45
C VAL A 320 -12.99 14.57 10.60
N PHE A 321 -11.99 13.84 10.10
CA PHE A 321 -11.00 14.37 9.18
C PHE A 321 -11.11 13.69 7.80
N GLY A 322 -11.34 14.48 6.76
CA GLY A 322 -11.26 14.07 5.37
C GLY A 322 -9.89 14.41 4.80
N VAL A 323 -9.03 13.40 4.62
CA VAL A 323 -7.64 13.59 4.19
C VAL A 323 -7.50 13.24 2.72
N GLY A 324 -7.08 14.21 1.92
CA GLY A 324 -7.03 14.08 0.46
C GLY A 324 -5.62 13.92 -0.10
N THR A 325 -5.14 14.95 -0.80
CA THR A 325 -3.90 14.96 -1.58
C THR A 325 -2.69 14.45 -0.80
N GLU A 326 -2.50 14.97 0.40
CA GLU A 326 -1.35 14.66 1.26
C GLU A 326 -1.23 13.16 1.56
N LEU A 327 -2.37 12.48 1.72
CA LEU A 327 -2.45 11.04 1.96
C LEU A 327 -2.26 10.24 0.66
N ALA A 328 -3.14 10.49 -0.33
CA ALA A 328 -3.23 9.67 -1.54
C ALA A 328 -1.97 9.73 -2.44
N THR A 329 -1.11 10.72 -2.23
CA THR A 329 0.18 10.86 -2.94
C THR A 329 1.39 10.71 -2.05
N SER A 330 1.22 10.53 -0.73
CA SER A 330 2.31 10.62 0.26
C SER A 330 3.24 11.79 -0.04
N ARG A 331 2.67 13.00 -0.10
CA ARG A 331 3.30 14.19 -0.71
C ARG A 331 4.64 14.56 -0.10
N ASP A 332 4.86 14.29 1.16
CA ASP A 332 6.12 14.56 1.88
C ASP A 332 7.29 13.70 1.36
N ASP A 333 7.04 12.42 1.06
CA ASP A 333 7.96 11.53 0.36
C ASP A 333 7.12 10.54 -0.48
N PRO A 334 7.06 10.74 -1.82
CA PRO A 334 6.11 10.05 -2.68
C PRO A 334 6.57 8.65 -3.14
N THR A 335 7.74 8.17 -2.68
CA THR A 335 8.30 6.92 -3.15
C THR A 335 8.87 6.05 -2.04
N ILE A 336 8.78 4.73 -2.21
CA ILE A 336 9.61 3.75 -1.49
C ILE A 336 10.65 3.21 -2.47
N ALA A 337 11.92 3.25 -2.08
CA ALA A 337 13.00 2.63 -2.83
C ALA A 337 13.09 1.11 -2.51
N GLY A 338 12.01 0.39 -2.78
CA GLY A 338 11.98 -1.07 -2.71
C GLY A 338 12.93 -1.69 -3.73
N VAL A 339 13.49 -2.82 -3.40
CA VAL A 339 14.37 -3.59 -4.27
C VAL A 339 13.95 -5.06 -4.32
N TYR A 340 14.15 -5.68 -5.49
CA TYR A 340 13.93 -7.09 -5.74
C TYR A 340 15.24 -7.70 -6.18
N LYS A 341 15.80 -8.67 -5.43
CA LYS A 341 17.18 -9.13 -5.63
C LYS A 341 17.28 -10.64 -5.64
N LEU A 342 18.02 -11.15 -6.62
CA LEU A 342 18.46 -12.54 -6.65
C LEU A 342 19.35 -12.82 -5.44
N ILE A 343 18.95 -13.81 -4.65
CA ILE A 343 19.64 -14.21 -3.42
C ILE A 343 20.17 -15.65 -3.47
N GLU A 344 19.60 -16.47 -4.35
CA GLU A 344 19.99 -17.84 -4.58
C GLU A 344 19.65 -18.29 -6.00
N TYR A 345 20.49 -19.12 -6.61
CA TYR A 345 20.25 -19.74 -7.91
C TYR A 345 20.73 -21.20 -7.87
N ASN A 346 19.82 -22.13 -8.17
CA ASN A 346 20.04 -23.57 -8.09
C ASN A 346 20.71 -24.02 -6.77
N GLY A 347 20.21 -23.50 -5.63
CA GLY A 347 20.76 -23.80 -4.30
C GLY A 347 22.05 -23.08 -3.94
N GLU A 348 22.63 -22.32 -4.87
CA GLU A 348 23.85 -21.55 -4.66
C GLU A 348 23.53 -20.12 -4.25
N PRO A 349 23.91 -19.66 -3.03
CA PRO A 349 23.71 -18.30 -2.60
C PRO A 349 24.38 -17.27 -3.52
N LYS A 350 23.69 -16.21 -3.86
CA LYS A 350 24.17 -15.11 -4.71
C LYS A 350 24.26 -13.81 -3.92
N ILE A 351 25.29 -13.03 -4.21
CA ILE A 351 25.54 -11.74 -3.56
C ILE A 351 25.85 -10.69 -4.62
N LYS A 352 25.30 -9.48 -4.45
CA LYS A 352 25.78 -8.31 -5.16
C LYS A 352 26.66 -7.49 -4.22
N ILE A 353 27.91 -7.26 -4.62
CA ILE A 353 28.84 -6.40 -3.92
C ILE A 353 28.92 -5.07 -4.66
N SER A 354 28.60 -3.99 -4.01
CA SER A 354 28.85 -2.63 -4.48
C SER A 354 29.13 -1.75 -3.26
N GLU A 355 29.87 -0.66 -3.47
CA GLU A 355 30.08 0.33 -2.42
C GLU A 355 28.74 0.74 -1.79
N GLU A 356 28.61 0.68 -0.48
CA GLU A 356 27.44 1.06 0.33
C GLU A 356 26.17 0.20 0.21
N LYS A 357 26.12 -0.87 -0.59
CA LYS A 357 24.88 -1.66 -0.81
C LYS A 357 25.11 -3.16 -0.60
N VAL A 358 25.00 -3.62 0.63
CA VAL A 358 25.03 -5.05 0.93
C VAL A 358 23.65 -5.67 0.65
N THR A 359 23.64 -6.78 -0.10
CA THR A 359 22.49 -7.68 -0.17
C THR A 359 22.88 -8.97 0.56
N TYR A 360 22.17 -9.33 1.61
CA TYR A 360 22.44 -10.59 2.33
C TYR A 360 22.09 -11.78 1.43
N PRO A 361 23.03 -12.73 1.20
CA PRO A 361 22.82 -13.89 0.33
C PRO A 361 22.00 -15.00 0.99
N GLY A 362 21.52 -15.95 0.17
CA GLY A 362 20.80 -17.14 0.62
C GLY A 362 19.36 -16.84 1.05
N ILE A 363 18.56 -17.87 1.22
CA ILE A 363 17.16 -17.81 1.61
C ILE A 363 17.04 -17.41 3.08
N LYS A 364 16.35 -16.31 3.36
CA LYS A 364 16.28 -15.72 4.71
C LYS A 364 14.90 -15.83 5.34
N GLN A 365 14.86 -15.70 6.65
CA GLN A 365 13.68 -15.58 7.48
C GLN A 365 13.83 -14.41 8.45
N VAL A 366 12.73 -13.73 8.74
CA VAL A 366 12.65 -12.68 9.76
C VAL A 366 11.89 -13.20 10.96
N HIS A 367 12.47 -13.03 12.15
CA HIS A 367 11.86 -13.42 13.41
C HIS A 367 11.70 -12.19 14.31
N ARG A 368 10.47 -11.82 14.60
CA ARG A 368 10.15 -10.71 15.50
C ARG A 368 10.17 -11.18 16.95
N ILE A 369 10.94 -10.51 17.76
CA ILE A 369 11.05 -10.75 19.20
C ILE A 369 10.16 -9.77 19.95
N TYR A 370 9.44 -10.27 20.93
CA TYR A 370 8.61 -9.47 21.82
C TYR A 370 9.28 -9.33 23.19
N ASP A 371 9.08 -8.21 23.85
CA ASP A 371 9.45 -8.03 25.24
C ASP A 371 8.47 -8.73 26.18
N ARG A 372 8.71 -8.65 27.50
CA ARG A 372 7.87 -9.27 28.54
C ARG A 372 6.44 -8.70 28.59
N ASN A 373 6.22 -7.53 28.00
CA ASN A 373 4.92 -6.86 27.91
C ASN A 373 4.23 -7.11 26.56
N GLY A 374 4.81 -7.93 25.69
CA GLY A 374 4.30 -8.22 24.35
C GLY A 374 4.53 -7.08 23.36
N MET A 375 5.44 -6.13 23.66
CA MET A 375 5.82 -5.07 22.74
C MET A 375 6.93 -5.54 21.78
N PHE A 376 6.99 -5.00 20.57
CA PHE A 376 8.09 -5.25 19.64
C PHE A 376 9.41 -4.81 20.28
N LYS A 377 10.38 -5.70 20.30
CA LYS A 377 11.69 -5.45 20.89
C LYS A 377 12.77 -5.30 19.82
N GLU A 378 12.90 -6.28 18.97
CA GLU A 378 13.92 -6.38 17.92
C GLU A 378 13.48 -7.40 16.87
N ASP A 379 14.05 -7.36 15.68
CA ASP A 379 13.89 -8.41 14.68
C ASP A 379 15.23 -9.11 14.42
N ILE A 380 15.17 -10.39 14.09
CA ILE A 380 16.35 -11.22 13.76
C ILE A 380 16.21 -11.70 12.32
N LEU A 381 17.17 -11.33 11.48
CA LEU A 381 17.32 -11.86 10.12
C LEU A 381 18.28 -13.05 10.16
N SER A 382 17.78 -14.21 9.79
CA SER A 382 18.55 -15.48 9.77
C SER A 382 18.42 -16.19 8.43
N LEU A 383 19.22 -17.22 8.18
CA LEU A 383 18.95 -18.15 7.10
C LEU A 383 17.70 -18.99 7.43
N ALA A 384 16.86 -19.26 6.43
CA ALA A 384 15.55 -19.88 6.65
C ALA A 384 15.61 -21.29 7.28
N TYR A 385 16.72 -21.97 7.17
CA TYR A 385 16.95 -23.28 7.79
C TYR A 385 17.43 -23.20 9.26
N GLU A 386 17.73 -22.00 9.76
CA GLU A 386 18.09 -21.83 11.17
C GLU A 386 16.86 -21.99 12.06
N PRO A 387 17.00 -22.57 13.25
CA PRO A 387 15.88 -22.69 14.16
C PRO A 387 15.38 -21.32 14.59
N ALA A 388 14.05 -21.16 14.64
CA ALA A 388 13.44 -19.93 15.13
C ALA A 388 13.85 -19.68 16.59
N PRO A 389 14.22 -18.44 16.96
CA PRO A 389 14.49 -18.06 18.33
C PRO A 389 13.27 -18.33 19.23
N SER A 390 13.51 -18.70 20.48
CA SER A 390 12.43 -18.84 21.46
C SER A 390 11.69 -17.51 21.66
N ASN A 391 10.37 -17.57 21.81
CA ASN A 391 9.49 -16.41 21.95
C ASN A 391 9.52 -15.44 20.76
N SER A 392 9.71 -15.95 19.55
CA SER A 392 9.65 -15.16 18.33
C SER A 392 8.43 -15.50 17.48
N GLU A 393 8.00 -14.54 16.66
CA GLU A 393 7.07 -14.72 15.56
C GLU A 393 7.86 -14.80 14.25
N THR A 394 7.63 -15.87 13.49
CA THR A 394 8.19 -16.02 12.14
C THR A 394 7.33 -15.21 11.17
N LEU A 395 7.92 -14.24 10.45
CA LEU A 395 7.16 -13.28 9.68
C LEU A 395 6.86 -13.73 8.25
N LEU A 396 7.79 -14.42 7.55
CA LEU A 396 7.54 -14.92 6.20
C LEU A 396 6.84 -16.28 6.26
N ILE A 397 5.62 -16.31 5.78
CA ILE A 397 4.79 -17.52 5.70
C ILE A 397 4.57 -17.93 4.25
N PRO A 398 4.50 -19.22 3.91
CA PRO A 398 4.20 -19.67 2.55
C PRO A 398 2.74 -19.34 2.21
N ILE A 399 2.50 -18.81 1.00
CA ILE A 399 1.19 -18.42 0.53
C ILE A 399 0.85 -19.04 -0.84
N MET A 400 1.85 -19.26 -1.68
CA MET A 400 1.71 -19.98 -2.96
C MET A 400 2.74 -21.09 -3.04
N LYS A 401 2.38 -22.17 -3.72
CA LYS A 401 3.22 -23.28 -4.06
C LYS A 401 2.89 -23.78 -5.46
N ASP A 402 3.92 -24.06 -6.27
CA ASP A 402 3.77 -24.55 -7.64
C ASP A 402 2.78 -23.69 -8.47
N GLY A 403 2.79 -22.36 -8.26
CA GLY A 403 1.91 -21.40 -8.94
C GLY A 403 0.46 -21.35 -8.44
N GLU A 404 0.12 -22.11 -7.41
CA GLU A 404 -1.23 -22.16 -6.86
C GLU A 404 -1.26 -21.57 -5.42
N LEU A 405 -2.39 -20.95 -5.08
CA LEU A 405 -2.59 -20.40 -3.73
C LEU A 405 -2.86 -21.54 -2.74
N ILE A 406 -2.01 -21.67 -1.70
CA ILE A 406 -2.13 -22.73 -0.69
C ILE A 406 -2.93 -22.32 0.55
N THR A 407 -3.27 -21.04 0.67
CA THR A 407 -4.06 -20.51 1.78
C THR A 407 -5.00 -19.41 1.27
N LYS A 408 -6.17 -19.30 1.89
CA LYS A 408 -7.10 -18.22 1.55
C LYS A 408 -6.55 -16.88 2.04
N LEU A 409 -6.60 -15.86 1.18
CA LEU A 409 -6.28 -14.50 1.59
C LEU A 409 -7.30 -14.01 2.65
N PRO A 410 -6.84 -13.30 3.69
CA PRO A 410 -7.75 -12.75 4.68
C PRO A 410 -8.64 -11.67 4.06
N LYS A 411 -9.83 -11.47 4.63
CA LYS A 411 -10.69 -10.35 4.27
C LYS A 411 -10.05 -9.03 4.69
N LEU A 412 -10.40 -7.96 4.00
CA LEU A 412 -9.83 -6.63 4.26
C LEU A 412 -10.07 -6.17 5.72
N ASP A 413 -11.24 -6.45 6.30
CA ASP A 413 -11.53 -6.16 7.72
C ASP A 413 -10.61 -6.92 8.68
N ASP A 414 -10.26 -8.17 8.35
CA ASP A 414 -9.35 -8.97 9.18
C ASP A 414 -7.92 -8.40 9.09
N ILE A 415 -7.52 -7.88 7.93
CA ILE A 415 -6.23 -7.18 7.75
C ILE A 415 -6.19 -5.89 8.56
N GLN A 416 -7.23 -5.07 8.50
CA GLN A 416 -7.34 -3.85 9.31
C GLN A 416 -7.28 -4.18 10.81
N LYS A 417 -8.04 -5.17 11.25
CA LYS A 417 -8.02 -5.62 12.65
C LYS A 417 -6.64 -6.09 13.09
N PHE A 418 -5.96 -6.87 12.26
CA PHE A 418 -4.59 -7.32 12.51
C PHE A 418 -3.63 -6.13 12.67
N TYR A 419 -3.71 -5.15 11.77
CA TYR A 419 -2.93 -3.92 11.90
C TYR A 419 -3.26 -3.18 13.20
N LEU A 420 -4.54 -2.97 13.53
CA LEU A 420 -4.97 -2.25 14.74
C LEU A 420 -4.55 -2.95 16.04
N ASP A 421 -4.40 -4.27 16.03
CA ASP A 421 -3.88 -5.02 17.17
C ASP A 421 -2.35 -4.94 17.26
N ASN A 422 -1.65 -4.96 16.13
CA ASN A 422 -0.19 -4.88 16.10
C ASN A 422 0.36 -3.46 16.35
N ILE A 423 -0.35 -2.40 15.92
CA ILE A 423 0.09 -1.02 16.22
C ILE A 423 0.15 -0.77 17.73
N LYS A 424 -0.67 -1.45 18.54
CA LYS A 424 -0.61 -1.36 19.99
C LYS A 424 0.71 -1.90 20.56
N LYS A 425 1.31 -2.90 19.90
CA LYS A 425 2.56 -3.55 20.28
C LYS A 425 3.81 -2.77 19.84
N LEU A 426 3.69 -1.84 18.87
CA LEU A 426 4.80 -0.97 18.48
C LEU A 426 5.11 0.03 19.61
N PRO A 427 6.37 0.14 20.09
CA PRO A 427 6.74 1.10 21.12
C PRO A 427 6.37 2.54 20.74
N LYS A 428 5.95 3.33 21.74
CA LYS A 428 5.50 4.72 21.53
C LYS A 428 6.56 5.60 20.86
N THR A 429 7.83 5.30 21.06
CA THR A 429 8.95 6.02 20.44
C THR A 429 8.84 6.02 18.93
N TYR A 430 8.56 4.87 18.32
CA TYR A 430 8.47 4.74 16.86
C TYR A 430 7.18 5.35 16.26
N LYS A 431 6.19 5.68 17.10
CA LYS A 431 4.94 6.33 16.66
C LYS A 431 5.04 7.85 16.55
N LYS A 432 6.19 8.44 16.91
CA LYS A 432 6.42 9.87 16.79
C LYS A 432 6.48 10.31 15.33
N LEU A 433 6.19 11.58 15.09
CA LEU A 433 6.33 12.20 13.77
C LEU A 433 7.78 12.54 13.43
N GLU A 434 8.58 12.82 14.46
CA GLU A 434 10.00 13.05 14.34
C GLU A 434 10.74 11.74 14.06
N GLU A 435 11.86 11.81 13.38
CA GLU A 435 12.76 10.67 13.20
C GLU A 435 13.30 10.19 14.55
N VAL A 436 13.41 8.87 14.67
CA VAL A 436 13.97 8.20 15.85
C VAL A 436 15.00 7.17 15.40
N ASP A 437 15.70 6.59 16.37
CA ASP A 437 16.61 5.48 16.10
C ASP A 437 15.88 4.34 15.36
N ILE A 438 16.56 3.76 14.38
CA ILE A 438 16.00 2.67 13.58
C ILE A 438 15.75 1.47 14.51
N PHE A 439 14.61 0.80 14.30
CA PHE A 439 14.27 -0.45 14.98
C PHE A 439 15.37 -1.49 14.76
N GLU A 440 15.79 -2.16 15.83
CA GLU A 440 16.96 -3.03 15.82
C GLU A 440 16.71 -4.29 14.97
N LEU A 441 17.54 -4.47 13.93
CA LEU A 441 17.62 -5.69 13.14
C LEU A 441 18.94 -6.41 13.41
N LYS A 442 18.87 -7.55 14.09
CA LYS A 442 20.02 -8.41 14.34
C LYS A 442 20.22 -9.41 13.20
N ILE A 443 21.45 -9.60 12.79
CA ILE A 443 21.82 -10.57 11.78
C ILE A 443 22.39 -11.81 12.47
N SER A 444 21.90 -13.01 12.12
CA SER A 444 22.42 -14.27 12.68
C SER A 444 23.89 -14.47 12.35
N GLU A 445 24.60 -15.20 13.18
CA GLU A 445 26.02 -15.51 12.95
C GLU A 445 26.24 -16.27 11.63
N LYS A 446 25.38 -17.24 11.32
CA LYS A 446 25.49 -18.02 10.08
C LYS A 446 25.29 -17.16 8.84
N LEU A 447 24.29 -16.27 8.85
CA LEU A 447 24.06 -15.35 7.73
C LEU A 447 25.22 -14.36 7.57
N ARG A 448 25.80 -13.90 8.68
CA ARG A 448 26.98 -13.03 8.66
C ARG A 448 28.18 -13.74 8.05
N HIS A 449 28.49 -14.97 8.53
CA HIS A 449 29.57 -15.79 7.99
C HIS A 449 29.39 -16.10 6.50
N LEU A 450 28.18 -16.47 6.06
CA LEU A 450 27.89 -16.69 4.65
C LEU A 450 28.15 -15.42 3.83
N THR A 451 27.69 -14.26 4.32
CA THR A 451 27.88 -12.96 3.64
C THR A 451 29.37 -12.64 3.49
N ASP A 452 30.15 -12.79 4.57
CA ASP A 452 31.59 -12.49 4.58
C ASP A 452 32.39 -13.46 3.70
N SER A 453 32.05 -14.74 3.72
CA SER A 453 32.70 -15.74 2.85
C SER A 453 32.48 -15.45 1.36
N LEU A 454 31.25 -15.05 0.97
CA LEU A 454 30.97 -14.70 -0.41
C LEU A 454 31.61 -13.36 -0.83
N LYS A 455 31.71 -12.40 0.08
CA LYS A 455 32.48 -11.17 -0.19
C LYS A 455 33.93 -11.50 -0.51
N LEU A 456 34.58 -12.30 0.32
CA LEU A 456 35.99 -12.74 0.09
C LEU A 456 36.19 -13.50 -1.21
N LYS A 457 35.17 -14.21 -1.71
CA LYS A 457 35.24 -14.93 -2.99
C LYS A 457 35.30 -14.01 -4.21
N TYR A 458 34.73 -12.80 -4.12
CA TYR A 458 34.55 -11.88 -5.24
C TYR A 458 35.34 -10.56 -5.10
N THR A 459 36.07 -10.36 -4.01
CA THR A 459 37.03 -9.28 -3.80
C THR A 459 38.47 -9.79 -3.78
#